data_a8f0685eafe278e56f8ea9f9b5401a96
#
_entry.id   a8f0685eafe278e56f8ea9f9b5401a96
#
_cell.length_a   1.000
_cell.length_b   1.000
_cell.length_c   1.000
_cell.angle_alpha   90.00
_cell.angle_beta   90.00
_cell.angle_gamma   90.00
#
_symmetry.space_group_name_H-M   'P 1'
#
loop_
_entity.id
_entity.type
_entity.pdbx_description
1 polymer ?
#
loop_
_entity_poly.entity_id
_entity_poly.type
_entity_poly.pdbx_seq_one_letter_code
_entity_poly.pdbx_strand_id
1 'polypeptide(L)'
;MSFAPSKNLQHEVAELISHYPDGESRSASLMVLHAIQDEAGYISNEAMQWAAGEIGIKPLNLYELVTFYPMLREEQPGKFVLKVCRTLSCAMAGGKELHGNLCNKLKLDPNVHGPQTMADGKFSIEFAECLASCGTGPVMMCNDDFHEAVTEAKANEILEGCK
;
A
#
# COMPACT_ATOMS: atom_id res chain seq x y z
N MET A 1 -10.29 15.11 -9.24
CA MET A 1 -9.41 16.31 -9.10
C MET A 1 -8.25 16.12 -10.07
N SER A 2 -7.77 17.17 -10.73
CA SER A 2 -6.61 17.04 -11.63
C SER A 2 -5.35 16.81 -10.77
N PHE A 3 -4.54 15.80 -11.10
CA PHE A 3 -3.24 15.58 -10.49
C PHE A 3 -2.31 16.74 -10.85
N ALA A 4 -1.68 17.34 -9.86
CA ALA A 4 -0.74 18.44 -10.03
C ALA A 4 0.54 18.13 -9.23
N PRO A 5 1.57 17.54 -9.89
CA PRO A 5 2.80 17.18 -9.23
C PRO A 5 3.52 18.40 -8.68
N SER A 6 4.10 18.27 -7.49
CA SER A 6 4.97 19.30 -6.92
C SER A 6 6.22 19.52 -7.79
N LYS A 7 6.90 20.64 -7.61
CA LYS A 7 8.20 20.85 -8.30
C LYS A 7 9.25 19.84 -7.87
N ASN A 8 9.18 19.37 -6.61
CA ASN A 8 10.10 18.37 -6.09
C ASN A 8 9.88 17.03 -6.79
N LEU A 9 8.62 16.58 -6.90
CA LEU A 9 8.29 15.34 -7.61
C LEU A 9 8.69 15.40 -9.09
N GLN A 10 8.45 16.54 -9.77
CA GLN A 10 8.90 16.70 -11.16
C GLN A 10 10.42 16.55 -11.31
N HIS A 11 11.20 17.15 -10.38
CA HIS A 11 12.66 17.05 -10.38
C HIS A 11 13.10 15.61 -10.09
N GLU A 12 12.52 14.97 -9.08
CA GLU A 12 12.83 13.58 -8.70
C GLU A 12 12.52 12.60 -9.86
N VAL A 13 11.37 12.76 -10.51
CA VAL A 13 11.00 11.91 -11.65
C VAL A 13 11.98 12.09 -12.83
N ALA A 14 12.39 13.33 -13.12
CA ALA A 14 13.38 13.58 -14.15
C ALA A 14 14.75 12.96 -13.81
N GLU A 15 15.16 13.01 -12.54
CA GLU A 15 16.38 12.36 -12.05
C GLU A 15 16.28 10.83 -12.16
N LEU A 16 15.18 10.21 -11.71
CA LEU A 16 14.95 8.77 -11.80
C LEU A 16 15.03 8.27 -13.26
N ILE A 17 14.44 9.02 -14.19
CA ILE A 17 14.50 8.68 -15.62
C ILE A 17 15.94 8.79 -16.14
N SER A 18 16.72 9.78 -15.70
CA SER A 18 18.10 10.02 -16.14
C SER A 18 19.08 8.90 -15.75
N HIS A 19 18.72 8.05 -14.79
CA HIS A 19 19.55 6.89 -14.41
C HIS A 19 19.57 5.78 -15.47
N TYR A 20 18.72 5.86 -16.49
CA TYR A 20 18.63 4.86 -17.56
C TYR A 20 19.16 5.39 -18.89
N PRO A 21 19.74 4.53 -19.74
CA PRO A 21 20.19 4.95 -21.06
C PRO A 21 19.07 5.51 -21.94
N ASP A 22 19.45 6.31 -22.94
CA ASP A 22 18.53 6.84 -23.93
C ASP A 22 17.70 5.74 -24.58
N GLY A 23 16.39 5.90 -24.58
CA GLY A 23 15.42 4.91 -25.08
C GLY A 23 14.98 3.85 -24.06
N GLU A 24 15.58 3.76 -22.87
CA GLU A 24 15.27 2.77 -21.83
C GLU A 24 14.53 3.38 -20.62
N SER A 25 13.98 4.57 -20.78
CA SER A 25 13.21 5.31 -19.74
C SER A 25 12.05 4.51 -19.12
N ARG A 26 11.49 3.52 -19.85
CA ARG A 26 10.48 2.61 -19.34
C ARG A 26 10.93 1.87 -18.07
N SER A 27 12.22 1.60 -17.92
CA SER A 27 12.78 0.92 -16.76
C SER A 27 12.65 1.73 -15.45
N ALA A 28 12.46 3.05 -15.53
CA ALA A 28 12.19 3.90 -14.39
C ALA A 28 10.74 3.81 -13.85
N SER A 29 9.83 3.15 -14.57
CA SER A 29 8.38 3.20 -14.29
C SER A 29 8.03 2.87 -12.84
N LEU A 30 8.63 1.83 -12.27
CA LEU A 30 8.30 1.41 -10.91
C LEU A 30 8.76 2.46 -9.89
N MET A 31 9.95 3.02 -10.06
CA MET A 31 10.49 4.05 -9.17
C MET A 31 9.66 5.34 -9.25
N VAL A 32 9.23 5.71 -10.45
CA VAL A 32 8.35 6.88 -10.67
C VAL A 32 6.98 6.67 -9.99
N LEU A 33 6.41 5.47 -10.08
CA LEU A 33 5.15 5.15 -9.39
C LEU A 33 5.29 5.23 -7.87
N HIS A 34 6.42 4.76 -7.31
CA HIS A 34 6.71 4.92 -5.88
C HIS A 34 6.81 6.40 -5.48
N ALA A 35 7.59 7.21 -6.20
CA ALA A 35 7.71 8.65 -5.92
C ALA A 35 6.35 9.37 -5.94
N ILE A 36 5.48 9.02 -6.89
CA ILE A 36 4.10 9.56 -6.95
C ILE A 36 3.30 9.13 -5.72
N GLN A 37 3.36 7.85 -5.34
CA GLN A 37 2.62 7.33 -4.19
C GLN A 37 3.13 7.93 -2.87
N ASP A 38 4.43 8.16 -2.74
CA ASP A 38 5.04 8.76 -1.56
C ASP A 38 4.56 10.22 -1.38
N GLU A 39 4.38 10.98 -2.48
CA GLU A 39 3.84 12.34 -2.42
C GLU A 39 2.32 12.36 -2.23
N ALA A 40 1.57 11.57 -3.00
CA ALA A 40 0.11 11.66 -3.09
C ALA A 40 -0.64 10.67 -2.19
N GLY A 41 0.05 9.64 -1.67
CA GLY A 41 -0.53 8.54 -0.89
C GLY A 41 -1.12 7.42 -1.76
N TYR A 42 -1.39 7.66 -3.03
CA TYR A 42 -1.92 6.71 -4.00
C TYR A 42 -1.64 7.18 -5.43
N ILE A 43 -1.94 6.34 -6.42
CA ILE A 43 -1.66 6.60 -7.84
C ILE A 43 -2.97 6.74 -8.60
N SER A 44 -3.41 7.99 -8.84
CA SER A 44 -4.62 8.25 -9.62
C SER A 44 -4.41 8.01 -11.11
N ASN A 45 -5.52 7.90 -11.86
CA ASN A 45 -5.46 7.81 -13.33
C ASN A 45 -4.76 9.02 -13.95
N GLU A 46 -4.98 10.21 -13.41
CA GLU A 46 -4.34 11.46 -13.88
C GLU A 46 -2.83 11.43 -13.58
N ALA A 47 -2.42 10.88 -12.44
CA ALA A 47 -1.00 10.70 -12.10
C ALA A 47 -0.32 9.72 -13.06
N MET A 48 -0.98 8.60 -13.40
CA MET A 48 -0.48 7.66 -14.42
C MET A 48 -0.36 8.30 -15.80
N GLN A 49 -1.32 9.14 -16.20
CA GLN A 49 -1.26 9.85 -17.47
C GLN A 49 -0.08 10.81 -17.51
N TRP A 50 0.14 11.58 -16.45
CA TRP A 50 1.27 12.49 -16.33
C TRP A 50 2.60 11.72 -16.38
N ALA A 51 2.77 10.70 -15.54
CA ALA A 51 3.99 9.90 -15.47
C ALA A 51 4.30 9.21 -16.81
N ALA A 52 3.28 8.73 -17.50
CA ALA A 52 3.43 8.12 -18.83
C ALA A 52 3.96 9.13 -19.86
N GLY A 53 3.54 10.39 -19.76
CA GLY A 53 4.07 11.48 -20.58
C GLY A 53 5.54 11.77 -20.29
N GLU A 54 5.95 11.81 -19.01
CA GLU A 54 7.34 12.04 -18.61
C GLU A 54 8.27 10.88 -19.06
N ILE A 55 7.81 9.64 -18.94
CA ILE A 55 8.58 8.45 -19.32
C ILE A 55 8.57 8.22 -20.84
N GLY A 56 7.57 8.73 -21.56
CA GLY A 56 7.39 8.51 -23.00
C GLY A 56 6.75 7.16 -23.35
N ILE A 57 5.85 6.63 -22.50
CA ILE A 57 5.14 5.36 -22.67
C ILE A 57 3.62 5.56 -22.66
N LYS A 58 2.85 4.49 -22.87
CA LYS A 58 1.39 4.55 -22.75
C LYS A 58 0.96 4.42 -21.28
N PRO A 59 -0.09 5.14 -20.82
CA PRO A 59 -0.62 5.00 -19.47
C PRO A 59 -0.98 3.57 -19.08
N LEU A 60 -1.43 2.76 -20.03
CA LEU A 60 -1.73 1.34 -19.81
C LEU A 60 -0.53 0.55 -19.28
N ASN A 61 0.69 0.90 -19.68
CA ASN A 61 1.90 0.23 -19.19
C ASN A 61 2.17 0.51 -17.71
N LEU A 62 1.76 1.67 -17.20
CA LEU A 62 1.82 1.98 -15.77
C LEU A 62 0.67 1.31 -15.02
N TYR A 63 -0.53 1.28 -15.60
CA TYR A 63 -1.67 0.58 -15.02
C TYR A 63 -1.40 -0.92 -14.81
N GLU A 64 -0.74 -1.58 -15.77
CA GLU A 64 -0.27 -2.96 -15.62
C GLU A 64 0.60 -3.15 -14.37
N LEU A 65 1.49 -2.19 -14.06
CA LEU A 65 2.34 -2.25 -12.86
C LEU A 65 1.53 -1.99 -11.58
N VAL A 66 0.67 -0.97 -11.59
CA VAL A 66 -0.15 -0.62 -10.43
C VAL A 66 -1.05 -1.77 -10.01
N THR A 67 -1.64 -2.48 -10.96
CA THR A 67 -2.51 -3.63 -10.68
C THR A 67 -1.74 -4.92 -10.37
N PHE A 68 -0.48 -5.02 -10.77
CA PHE A 68 0.37 -6.19 -10.50
C PHE A 68 1.05 -6.14 -9.13
N TYR A 69 1.56 -4.97 -8.72
CA TYR A 69 2.34 -4.82 -7.51
C TYR A 69 1.43 -4.44 -6.31
N PRO A 70 1.26 -5.33 -5.31
CA PRO A 70 0.28 -5.11 -4.23
C PRO A 70 0.63 -3.95 -3.28
N MET A 71 1.85 -3.40 -3.35
CA MET A 71 2.22 -2.21 -2.59
C MET A 71 1.76 -0.90 -3.24
N LEU A 72 1.43 -0.92 -4.55
CA LEU A 72 0.91 0.24 -5.26
C LEU A 72 -0.62 0.31 -5.09
N ARG A 73 -1.15 1.52 -4.98
CA ARG A 73 -2.54 1.77 -4.62
C ARG A 73 -3.22 2.68 -5.62
N GLU A 74 -4.39 2.27 -6.10
CA GLU A 74 -5.24 3.08 -6.99
C GLU A 74 -6.14 4.05 -6.23
N GLU A 75 -6.36 3.79 -4.93
CA GLU A 75 -7.26 4.55 -4.07
C GLU A 75 -6.55 5.05 -2.83
N GLN A 76 -7.01 6.20 -2.32
CA GLN A 76 -6.48 6.79 -1.09
C GLN A 76 -6.69 5.86 0.10
N PRO A 77 -5.64 5.37 0.75
CA PRO A 77 -5.78 4.61 1.98
C PRO A 77 -6.14 5.54 3.16
N GLY A 78 -6.55 4.93 4.26
CA GLY A 78 -6.67 5.64 5.54
C GLY A 78 -5.31 6.09 6.08
N LYS A 79 -5.34 6.98 7.07
CA LYS A 79 -4.13 7.47 7.76
C LYS A 79 -3.27 6.33 8.32
N PHE A 80 -3.89 5.27 8.81
CA PHE A 80 -3.25 4.07 9.34
C PHE A 80 -3.67 2.86 8.51
N VAL A 81 -2.71 2.19 7.91
CA VAL A 81 -2.93 0.99 7.08
C VAL A 81 -2.52 -0.24 7.87
N LEU A 82 -3.48 -1.07 8.20
CA LEU A 82 -3.28 -2.35 8.89
C LEU A 82 -3.13 -3.47 7.86
N LYS A 83 -1.96 -4.11 7.82
CA LYS A 83 -1.67 -5.24 6.93
C LYS A 83 -1.53 -6.50 7.78
N VAL A 84 -2.45 -7.45 7.64
CA VAL A 84 -2.44 -8.71 8.40
C VAL A 84 -1.94 -9.84 7.52
N CYS A 85 -0.88 -10.53 7.94
CA CYS A 85 -0.33 -11.66 7.20
C CYS A 85 -1.34 -12.82 7.14
N ARG A 86 -1.61 -13.33 5.92
CA ARG A 86 -2.57 -14.42 5.67
C ARG A 86 -1.95 -15.75 5.29
N THR A 87 -0.60 -15.83 5.15
CA THR A 87 0.05 -17.06 4.72
C THR A 87 0.03 -18.14 5.80
N LEU A 88 0.33 -19.38 5.42
CA LEU A 88 0.03 -20.60 6.17
C LEU A 88 0.35 -20.51 7.67
N SER A 89 1.58 -20.13 8.03
CA SER A 89 2.00 -20.10 9.45
C SER A 89 1.19 -19.08 10.26
N CYS A 90 0.97 -17.87 9.73
CA CYS A 90 0.16 -16.85 10.39
C CYS A 90 -1.33 -17.23 10.43
N ALA A 91 -1.86 -17.85 9.36
CA ALA A 91 -3.23 -18.36 9.35
C ALA A 91 -3.44 -19.43 10.44
N MET A 92 -2.49 -20.36 10.60
CA MET A 92 -2.52 -21.38 11.66
C MET A 92 -2.35 -20.78 13.06
N ALA A 93 -1.64 -19.66 13.18
CA ALA A 93 -1.42 -18.96 14.45
C ALA A 93 -2.54 -17.97 14.80
N GLY A 94 -3.67 -17.94 14.04
CA GLY A 94 -4.80 -17.08 14.33
C GLY A 94 -4.86 -15.77 13.50
N GLY A 95 -4.12 -15.68 12.38
CA GLY A 95 -4.09 -14.46 11.55
C GLY A 95 -5.44 -14.12 10.90
N LYS A 96 -6.26 -15.13 10.56
CA LYS A 96 -7.61 -14.89 10.02
C LYS A 96 -8.55 -14.36 11.09
N GLU A 97 -8.49 -14.90 12.29
CA GLU A 97 -9.25 -14.46 13.45
C GLU A 97 -8.86 -13.03 13.85
N LEU A 98 -7.56 -12.73 13.83
CA LEU A 98 -7.04 -11.38 14.07
C LEU A 98 -7.62 -10.37 13.07
N HIS A 99 -7.57 -10.68 11.77
CA HIS A 99 -8.15 -9.83 10.73
C HIS A 99 -9.67 -9.64 10.94
N GLY A 100 -10.42 -10.72 11.19
CA GLY A 100 -11.85 -10.66 11.43
C GLY A 100 -12.22 -9.80 12.65
N ASN A 101 -11.48 -9.93 13.74
CA ASN A 101 -11.67 -9.12 14.95
C ASN A 101 -11.38 -7.64 14.69
N LEU A 102 -10.32 -7.33 13.95
CA LEU A 102 -10.00 -5.96 13.54
C LEU A 102 -11.09 -5.37 12.63
N CYS A 103 -11.56 -6.11 11.62
CA CYS A 103 -12.66 -5.68 10.75
C CYS A 103 -13.92 -5.36 11.56
N ASN A 104 -14.33 -6.25 12.45
CA ASN A 104 -15.51 -6.05 13.31
C ASN A 104 -15.37 -4.78 14.17
N LYS A 105 -14.19 -4.56 14.75
CA LYS A 105 -13.91 -3.40 15.59
C LYS A 105 -13.93 -2.09 14.79
N LEU A 106 -13.42 -2.10 13.55
CA LEU A 106 -13.41 -0.98 12.63
C LEU A 106 -14.74 -0.82 11.87
N LYS A 107 -15.72 -1.69 12.09
CA LYS A 107 -17.02 -1.73 11.38
C LYS A 107 -16.85 -1.93 9.86
N LEU A 108 -15.90 -2.77 9.49
CA LEU A 108 -15.60 -3.20 8.11
C LEU A 108 -16.04 -4.66 7.93
N ASP A 109 -16.21 -5.11 6.69
CA ASP A 109 -16.65 -6.47 6.39
C ASP A 109 -15.46 -7.46 6.42
N PRO A 110 -15.44 -8.44 7.34
CA PRO A 110 -14.36 -9.43 7.42
C PRO A 110 -14.29 -10.39 6.23
N ASN A 111 -15.31 -10.44 5.36
CA ASN A 111 -15.36 -11.32 4.19
C ASN A 111 -14.78 -10.67 2.92
N VAL A 112 -14.47 -9.39 2.95
CA VAL A 112 -13.82 -8.70 1.85
C VAL A 112 -12.33 -9.02 1.89
N HIS A 113 -11.79 -9.57 0.80
CA HIS A 113 -10.37 -9.94 0.68
C HIS A 113 -9.46 -8.81 0.22
N GLY A 114 -10.02 -7.76 -0.38
CA GLY A 114 -9.30 -6.57 -0.82
C GLY A 114 -9.12 -5.54 0.31
N PRO A 115 -8.39 -4.46 0.05
CA PRO A 115 -8.26 -3.36 0.99
C PRO A 115 -9.61 -2.70 1.25
N GLN A 116 -9.85 -2.33 2.50
CA GLN A 116 -11.04 -1.60 2.93
C GLN A 116 -10.62 -0.39 3.75
N THR A 117 -11.27 0.75 3.54
CA THR A 117 -11.01 1.98 4.27
C THR A 117 -12.26 2.42 5.03
N MET A 118 -12.11 2.82 6.29
CA MET A 118 -13.19 3.41 7.08
C MET A 118 -13.70 4.70 6.42
N ALA A 119 -14.99 4.99 6.57
CA ALA A 119 -15.62 6.18 6.00
C ALA A 119 -15.01 7.51 6.49
N ASP A 120 -14.42 7.51 7.69
CA ASP A 120 -13.71 8.67 8.25
C ASP A 120 -12.25 8.80 7.78
N GLY A 121 -11.77 7.84 6.97
CA GLY A 121 -10.40 7.82 6.46
C GLY A 121 -9.33 7.57 7.52
N LYS A 122 -9.68 7.15 8.74
CA LYS A 122 -8.69 6.92 9.79
C LYS A 122 -7.91 5.63 9.58
N PHE A 123 -8.60 4.52 9.36
CA PHE A 123 -7.97 3.21 9.16
C PHE A 123 -8.32 2.61 7.82
N SER A 124 -7.34 1.93 7.25
CA SER A 124 -7.53 0.91 6.22
C SER A 124 -7.06 -0.44 6.75
N ILE A 125 -7.69 -1.52 6.30
CA ILE A 125 -7.25 -2.89 6.59
C ILE A 125 -7.18 -3.70 5.31
N GLU A 126 -6.15 -4.54 5.22
CA GLU A 126 -5.94 -5.47 4.12
C GLU A 126 -5.20 -6.72 4.59
N PHE A 127 -5.31 -7.79 3.81
CA PHE A 127 -4.41 -8.91 3.96
C PHE A 127 -3.06 -8.62 3.28
N ALA A 128 -1.97 -8.94 3.97
CA ALA A 128 -0.65 -9.05 3.36
C ALA A 128 -0.34 -10.52 3.06
N GLU A 129 0.42 -10.80 2.00
CA GLU A 129 0.84 -12.16 1.71
C GLU A 129 1.82 -12.64 2.79
N CYS A 130 3.12 -12.54 2.64
CA CYS A 130 4.06 -12.99 3.66
C CYS A 130 4.88 -11.82 4.22
N LEU A 131 4.83 -11.65 5.54
CA LEU A 131 5.62 -10.65 6.26
C LEU A 131 6.92 -11.24 6.87
N ALA A 132 7.29 -12.45 6.44
CA ALA A 132 8.58 -13.11 6.71
C ALA A 132 8.92 -13.38 8.18
N SER A 133 7.93 -13.45 9.09
CA SER A 133 8.14 -13.77 10.52
C SER A 133 7.30 -14.98 10.97
N CYS A 134 7.48 -16.11 10.28
CA CYS A 134 6.65 -17.32 10.46
C CYS A 134 6.75 -17.95 11.86
N GLY A 135 7.85 -17.74 12.58
CA GLY A 135 8.06 -18.28 13.93
C GLY A 135 7.35 -17.48 15.05
N THR A 136 6.87 -16.29 14.75
CA THR A 136 6.26 -15.37 15.73
C THR A 136 4.85 -14.91 15.29
N GLY A 137 4.15 -15.75 14.55
CA GLY A 137 2.78 -15.48 14.11
C GLY A 137 1.76 -15.37 15.26
N PRO A 138 0.61 -14.73 15.04
CA PRO A 138 0.28 -13.95 13.85
C PRO A 138 1.03 -12.60 13.80
N VAL A 139 1.33 -12.14 12.58
CA VAL A 139 2.06 -10.88 12.35
C VAL A 139 1.18 -9.89 11.61
N MET A 140 1.33 -8.62 11.94
CA MET A 140 0.73 -7.50 11.20
C MET A 140 1.67 -6.30 11.12
N MET A 141 1.39 -5.42 10.18
CA MET A 141 1.98 -4.08 10.15
C MET A 141 0.90 -3.01 10.39
N CYS A 142 1.30 -1.91 11.00
CA CYS A 142 0.54 -0.67 11.04
C CYS A 142 1.40 0.41 10.38
N ASN A 143 1.06 0.79 9.16
CA ASN A 143 1.95 1.52 8.25
C ASN A 143 3.28 0.76 8.10
N ASP A 144 4.41 1.35 8.52
CA ASP A 144 5.74 0.74 8.48
C ASP A 144 6.13 0.02 9.78
N ASP A 145 5.33 0.17 10.84
CA ASP A 145 5.58 -0.48 12.12
C ASP A 145 5.22 -1.96 12.07
N PHE A 146 6.20 -2.81 12.39
CA PHE A 146 6.07 -4.26 12.34
C PHE A 146 5.75 -4.86 13.72
N HIS A 147 4.71 -5.69 13.79
CA HIS A 147 4.23 -6.29 15.04
C HIS A 147 4.15 -7.80 14.92
N GLU A 148 4.82 -8.50 15.85
CA GLU A 148 4.85 -9.96 15.96
C GLU A 148 4.01 -10.46 17.14
N ALA A 149 3.60 -11.72 17.10
CA ALA A 149 2.80 -12.37 18.13
C ALA A 149 1.60 -11.52 18.56
N VAL A 150 0.83 -11.05 17.56
CA VAL A 150 -0.24 -10.08 17.76
C VAL A 150 -1.48 -10.77 18.30
N THR A 151 -1.65 -10.68 19.61
CA THR A 151 -2.88 -11.08 20.30
C THR A 151 -3.96 -9.99 20.11
N GLU A 152 -5.20 -10.30 20.43
CA GLU A 152 -6.30 -9.32 20.41
C GLU A 152 -6.01 -8.13 21.33
N ALA A 153 -5.43 -8.36 22.51
CA ALA A 153 -5.04 -7.29 23.44
C ALA A 153 -3.99 -6.37 22.80
N LYS A 154 -2.94 -6.95 22.20
CA LYS A 154 -1.88 -6.18 21.52
C LYS A 154 -2.42 -5.40 20.31
N ALA A 155 -3.33 -6.00 19.53
CA ALA A 155 -4.00 -5.30 18.44
C ALA A 155 -4.79 -4.08 18.92
N ASN A 156 -5.46 -4.19 20.06
CA ASN A 156 -6.18 -3.08 20.68
C ASN A 156 -5.24 -1.95 21.10
N GLU A 157 -4.13 -2.27 21.75
CA GLU A 157 -3.09 -1.30 22.14
C GLU A 157 -2.53 -0.55 20.91
N ILE A 158 -2.29 -1.27 19.79
CA ILE A 158 -1.85 -0.66 18.52
C ILE A 158 -2.90 0.34 18.01
N LEU A 159 -4.18 -0.06 17.95
CA LEU A 159 -5.25 0.83 17.51
C LEU A 159 -5.42 2.07 18.40
N GLU A 160 -5.28 1.93 19.71
CA GLU A 160 -5.35 3.03 20.69
C GLU A 160 -4.15 3.99 20.56
N GLY A 161 -3.00 3.48 20.16
CA GLY A 161 -1.80 4.27 19.86
C GLY A 161 -1.93 5.14 18.60
N CYS A 162 -2.82 4.78 17.68
CA CYS A 162 -3.06 5.49 16.42
C CYS A 162 -3.92 6.76 16.65
N LYS A 163 -3.29 7.92 16.73
CA LYS A 163 -3.95 9.22 17.00
C LYS A 163 -3.97 10.15 15.80
#